data_ee6170008cf9a21064aedd26da696e52
#
_entry.id   ee6170008cf9a21064aedd26da696e52
#
_cell.length_a   1.000
_cell.length_b   1.000
_cell.length_c   1.000
_cell.angle_alpha   90.00
_cell.angle_beta   90.00
_cell.angle_gamma   90.00
#
_symmetry.space_group_name_H-M   'P 1'
#
loop_
_entity.id
_entity.type
_entity.pdbx_description
1 polymer ?
#
loop_
_entity_poly.entity_id
_entity_poly.type
_entity_poly.pdbx_seq_one_letter_code
_entity_poly.pdbx_strand_id
1 'polypeptide(L)'
;MAKEKKFITCDGNTAAAHVSYMFTEVAAIYPITPSSPMAEHVDEWAAKGRKNLFGQRVSIQEMESEGGAAGAVHGSLQAGALTSTYTASQGLLLMIPNMYKIAGELLPCVFNVSARTLASHSLCIFGDHQDVMACRQTGFAMFCSGSVQEVMDLSAVPHLATLETKVPF
;
A
#
# COMPACT_ATOMS: atom_id res chain seq x y z
N MET A 1 -29.70 -17.06 -8.11
CA MET A 1 -28.79 -18.12 -7.62
C MET A 1 -27.68 -17.45 -6.83
N ALA A 2 -27.41 -17.87 -5.58
CA ALA A 2 -26.27 -17.40 -4.82
C ALA A 2 -24.99 -17.86 -5.54
N LYS A 3 -24.05 -16.94 -5.78
CA LYS A 3 -22.74 -17.33 -6.32
C LYS A 3 -22.04 -18.25 -5.33
N GLU A 4 -21.51 -19.35 -5.81
CA GLU A 4 -20.68 -20.25 -5.01
C GLU A 4 -19.50 -19.49 -4.43
N LYS A 5 -19.31 -19.58 -3.11
CA LYS A 5 -18.16 -18.94 -2.44
C LYS A 5 -16.90 -19.71 -2.81
N LYS A 6 -15.89 -18.98 -3.29
CA LYS A 6 -14.57 -19.53 -3.56
C LYS A 6 -13.65 -19.24 -2.38
N PHE A 7 -12.92 -20.26 -1.94
CA PHE A 7 -11.95 -20.16 -0.87
C PHE A 7 -10.54 -20.35 -1.42
N ILE A 8 -9.61 -19.56 -0.90
CA ILE A 8 -8.18 -19.70 -1.17
C ILE A 8 -7.42 -19.70 0.15
N THR A 9 -6.26 -20.32 0.17
CA THR A 9 -5.30 -20.19 1.27
C THR A 9 -4.23 -19.21 0.83
N CYS A 10 -4.07 -18.13 1.58
CA CYS A 10 -3.07 -17.10 1.29
C CYS A 10 -2.64 -16.41 2.59
N ASP A 11 -1.58 -15.61 2.52
CA ASP A 11 -1.15 -14.73 3.61
C ASP A 11 -1.78 -13.34 3.50
N GLY A 12 -1.49 -12.48 4.49
CA GLY A 12 -1.99 -11.10 4.54
C GLY A 12 -1.45 -10.24 3.40
N ASN A 13 -0.20 -10.43 3.00
CA ASN A 13 0.39 -9.68 1.89
C ASN A 13 -0.31 -9.97 0.57
N THR A 14 -0.58 -11.25 0.29
CA THR A 14 -1.34 -11.67 -0.90
C THR A 14 -2.75 -11.08 -0.90
N ALA A 15 -3.43 -11.09 0.26
CA ALA A 15 -4.77 -10.55 0.39
C ALA A 15 -4.78 -9.03 0.15
N ALA A 16 -3.86 -8.27 0.79
CA ALA A 16 -3.73 -6.83 0.61
C ALA A 16 -3.40 -6.46 -0.83
N ALA A 17 -2.40 -7.11 -1.42
CA ALA A 17 -2.01 -6.91 -2.82
C ALA A 17 -3.17 -7.19 -3.78
N HIS A 18 -3.96 -8.26 -3.52
CA HIS A 18 -5.09 -8.61 -4.36
C HIS A 18 -6.13 -7.50 -4.43
N VAL A 19 -6.48 -6.92 -3.28
CA VAL A 19 -7.48 -5.85 -3.21
C VAL A 19 -6.91 -4.53 -3.73
N SER A 20 -5.71 -4.13 -3.29
CA SER A 20 -5.10 -2.87 -3.73
C SER A 20 -4.86 -2.83 -5.24
N TYR A 21 -4.48 -3.97 -5.87
CA TYR A 21 -4.32 -4.06 -7.32
C TYR A 21 -5.56 -3.57 -8.08
N MET A 22 -6.74 -3.87 -7.57
CA MET A 22 -7.99 -3.51 -8.23
C MET A 22 -8.19 -2.00 -8.31
N PHE A 23 -7.69 -1.25 -7.34
CA PHE A 23 -7.85 0.21 -7.23
C PHE A 23 -6.62 1.00 -7.70
N THR A 24 -5.54 0.33 -8.10
CA THR A 24 -4.25 0.94 -8.43
C THR A 24 -4.07 1.07 -9.93
N GLU A 25 -3.68 2.24 -10.40
CA GLU A 25 -3.23 2.48 -11.78
C GLU A 25 -1.70 2.48 -11.86
N VAL A 26 -1.03 3.07 -10.86
CA VAL A 26 0.42 3.13 -10.74
C VAL A 26 0.85 2.61 -9.37
N ALA A 27 1.88 1.78 -9.32
CA ALA A 27 2.54 1.40 -8.08
C ALA A 27 4.01 1.83 -8.14
N ALA A 28 4.41 2.69 -7.22
CA ALA A 28 5.81 3.06 -7.05
C ALA A 28 6.35 2.36 -5.81
N ILE A 29 7.37 1.55 -5.98
CA ILE A 29 7.83 0.59 -4.97
C ILE A 29 9.33 0.68 -4.72
N TYR A 30 9.72 0.29 -3.51
CA TYR A 30 11.08 -0.13 -3.18
C TYR A 30 10.96 -1.26 -2.16
N PRO A 31 11.40 -2.49 -2.51
CA PRO A 31 11.13 -3.67 -1.70
C PRO A 31 11.75 -3.60 -0.31
N ILE A 32 10.98 -3.95 0.70
CA ILE A 32 11.43 -4.09 2.09
C ILE A 32 10.67 -5.22 2.80
N THR A 33 11.37 -6.09 3.50
CA THR A 33 10.77 -7.18 4.31
C THR A 33 9.98 -6.62 5.49
N PRO A 34 8.75 -7.10 5.78
CA PRO A 34 8.04 -8.23 5.15
C PRO A 34 7.03 -7.81 4.06
N SER A 35 7.04 -6.58 3.56
CA SER A 35 6.07 -6.08 2.58
C SER A 35 6.40 -6.44 1.12
N SER A 36 7.65 -6.87 0.83
CA SER A 36 8.09 -7.20 -0.53
C SER A 36 7.13 -8.10 -1.31
N PRO A 37 6.54 -9.18 -0.72
CA PRO A 37 5.60 -10.03 -1.46
C PRO A 37 4.38 -9.29 -2.00
N MET A 38 3.93 -8.20 -1.38
CA MET A 38 2.83 -7.39 -1.94
C MET A 38 3.22 -6.79 -3.29
N ALA A 39 4.39 -6.15 -3.34
CA ALA A 39 4.92 -5.54 -4.57
C ALA A 39 5.20 -6.58 -5.64
N GLU A 40 5.82 -7.72 -5.26
CA GLU A 40 6.11 -8.85 -6.15
C GLU A 40 4.84 -9.42 -6.79
N HIS A 41 3.77 -9.62 -6.03
CA HIS A 41 2.49 -10.07 -6.57
C HIS A 41 1.89 -9.07 -7.55
N VAL A 42 1.94 -7.78 -7.22
CA VAL A 42 1.40 -6.73 -8.10
C VAL A 42 2.17 -6.70 -9.43
N ASP A 43 3.49 -6.80 -9.38
CA ASP A 43 4.34 -6.85 -10.58
C ASP A 43 4.07 -8.11 -11.41
N GLU A 44 4.05 -9.28 -10.77
CA GLU A 44 3.74 -10.55 -11.44
C GLU A 44 2.38 -10.52 -12.15
N TRP A 45 1.35 -10.00 -11.47
CA TRP A 45 0.00 -9.90 -12.06
C TRP A 45 -0.06 -8.90 -13.20
N ALA A 46 0.65 -7.77 -13.08
CA ALA A 46 0.75 -6.79 -14.16
C ALA A 46 1.46 -7.38 -15.38
N ALA A 47 2.58 -8.10 -15.16
CA ALA A 47 3.32 -8.79 -16.22
C ALA A 47 2.46 -9.84 -16.93
N LYS A 48 1.61 -10.56 -16.19
CA LYS A 48 0.65 -11.54 -16.72
C LYS A 48 -0.58 -10.90 -17.41
N GLY A 49 -0.67 -9.59 -17.45
CA GLY A 49 -1.75 -8.87 -18.12
C GLY A 49 -3.04 -8.74 -17.32
N ARG A 50 -3.01 -9.01 -15.99
CA ARG A 50 -4.17 -8.78 -15.12
C ARG A 50 -4.60 -7.32 -15.21
N LYS A 51 -5.90 -7.10 -15.28
CA LYS A 51 -6.49 -5.75 -15.31
C LYS A 51 -7.05 -5.37 -13.95
N ASN A 52 -6.91 -4.09 -13.62
CA ASN A 52 -7.56 -3.44 -12.48
C ASN A 52 -9.06 -3.18 -12.78
N LEU A 53 -9.77 -2.51 -11.88
CA LEU A 53 -11.18 -2.17 -12.04
C LEU A 53 -11.44 -1.23 -13.23
N PHE A 54 -10.42 -0.48 -13.64
CA PHE A 54 -10.49 0.47 -14.75
C PHE A 54 -10.16 -0.15 -16.11
N GLY A 55 -9.93 -1.47 -16.15
CA GLY A 55 -9.60 -2.21 -17.36
C GLY A 55 -8.15 -2.06 -17.84
N GLN A 56 -7.28 -1.51 -17.00
CA GLN A 56 -5.86 -1.25 -17.28
C GLN A 56 -4.96 -2.21 -16.50
N ARG A 57 -3.75 -2.44 -16.99
CA ARG A 57 -2.68 -3.07 -16.22
C ARG A 57 -2.07 -2.02 -15.29
N VAL A 58 -1.73 -2.41 -14.07
CA VAL A 58 -0.98 -1.54 -13.16
C VAL A 58 0.40 -1.26 -13.76
N SER A 59 0.78 0.01 -13.77
CA SER A 59 2.14 0.43 -14.14
C SER A 59 3.03 0.37 -12.92
N ILE A 60 4.06 -0.47 -12.95
CA ILE A 60 4.97 -0.65 -11.81
C ILE A 60 6.26 0.14 -12.07
N GLN A 61 6.69 0.87 -11.05
CA GLN A 61 7.96 1.59 -11.05
C GLN A 61 8.75 1.23 -9.78
N GLU A 62 9.82 0.49 -9.95
CA GLU A 62 10.78 0.27 -8.87
C GLU A 62 11.76 1.45 -8.81
N MET A 63 11.91 1.99 -7.60
CA MET A 63 12.71 3.18 -7.34
C MET A 63 14.00 2.80 -6.62
N GLU A 64 14.88 3.77 -6.36
CA GLU A 64 16.18 3.57 -5.72
C GLU A 64 16.12 3.70 -4.18
N SER A 65 14.96 4.10 -3.64
CA SER A 65 14.70 4.20 -2.19
C SER A 65 13.22 4.40 -1.92
N GLU A 66 12.81 4.15 -0.67
CA GLU A 66 11.43 4.40 -0.24
C GLU A 66 11.05 5.88 -0.31
N GLY A 67 11.99 6.79 -0.01
CA GLY A 67 11.78 8.23 -0.21
C GLY A 67 11.56 8.59 -1.67
N GLY A 68 12.29 7.94 -2.59
CA GLY A 68 12.08 8.05 -4.03
C GLY A 68 10.73 7.50 -4.46
N ALA A 69 10.34 6.34 -3.92
CA ALA A 69 9.02 5.75 -4.18
C ALA A 69 7.90 6.69 -3.72
N ALA A 70 8.00 7.26 -2.52
CA ALA A 70 7.01 8.23 -2.02
C ALA A 70 6.95 9.51 -2.88
N GLY A 71 8.09 9.97 -3.39
CA GLY A 71 8.16 11.09 -4.34
C GLY A 71 7.46 10.78 -5.67
N ALA A 72 7.66 9.57 -6.19
CA ALA A 72 6.99 9.09 -7.40
C ALA A 72 5.48 8.93 -7.18
N VAL A 73 5.06 8.40 -6.00
CA VAL A 73 3.64 8.37 -5.60
C VAL A 73 3.05 9.77 -5.62
N HIS A 74 3.70 10.74 -4.96
CA HIS A 74 3.22 12.11 -4.90
C HIS A 74 3.06 12.72 -6.30
N GLY A 75 4.08 12.59 -7.16
CA GLY A 75 4.02 13.12 -8.54
C GLY A 75 2.94 12.45 -9.40
N SER A 76 2.76 11.14 -9.27
CA SER A 76 1.74 10.38 -9.97
C SER A 76 0.32 10.78 -9.54
N LEU A 77 0.10 10.97 -8.21
CA LEU A 77 -1.17 11.47 -7.67
C LEU A 77 -1.49 12.88 -8.17
N GLN A 78 -0.48 13.77 -8.25
CA GLN A 78 -0.62 15.11 -8.82
C GLN A 78 -1.02 15.08 -10.30
N ALA A 79 -0.55 14.07 -11.03
CA ALA A 79 -0.94 13.84 -12.42
C ALA A 79 -2.34 13.20 -12.57
N GLY A 80 -3.00 12.86 -11.45
CA GLY A 80 -4.36 12.33 -11.42
C GLY A 80 -4.48 10.81 -11.48
N ALA A 81 -3.38 10.06 -11.41
CA ALA A 81 -3.42 8.60 -11.38
C ALA A 81 -3.58 8.06 -9.96
N LEU A 82 -4.44 7.06 -9.78
CA LEU A 82 -4.58 6.35 -8.50
C LEU A 82 -3.33 5.52 -8.25
N THR A 83 -2.59 5.92 -7.23
CA THR A 83 -1.25 5.39 -6.97
C THR A 83 -1.17 4.77 -5.60
N SER A 84 -0.56 3.59 -5.51
CA SER A 84 -0.29 2.87 -4.27
C SER A 84 1.19 2.59 -4.09
N THR A 85 1.59 2.32 -2.84
CA THR A 85 2.92 1.80 -2.50
C THR A 85 2.82 0.73 -1.41
N TYR A 86 3.88 -0.05 -1.26
CA TYR A 86 3.98 -1.19 -0.35
C TYR A 86 5.28 -1.08 0.43
N THR A 87 5.21 -0.99 1.75
CA THR A 87 6.38 -0.68 2.56
C THR A 87 6.28 -1.24 3.99
N ALA A 88 7.32 -1.03 4.78
CA ALA A 88 7.41 -1.42 6.19
C ALA A 88 8.50 -0.61 6.89
N SER A 89 8.44 -0.53 8.23
CA SER A 89 9.54 -0.12 9.11
C SER A 89 10.23 1.18 8.67
N GLN A 90 11.57 1.17 8.58
CA GLN A 90 12.37 2.32 8.16
C GLN A 90 11.96 2.85 6.79
N GLY A 91 11.49 1.98 5.90
CA GLY A 91 11.00 2.39 4.59
C GLY A 91 9.80 3.34 4.70
N LEU A 92 8.84 3.03 5.57
CA LEU A 92 7.72 3.93 5.85
C LEU A 92 8.21 5.26 6.47
N LEU A 93 9.19 5.23 7.36
CA LEU A 93 9.75 6.44 7.95
C LEU A 93 10.40 7.36 6.91
N LEU A 94 11.06 6.80 5.91
CA LEU A 94 11.64 7.56 4.79
C LEU A 94 10.57 8.23 3.90
N MET A 95 9.34 7.76 3.97
CA MET A 95 8.21 8.32 3.23
C MET A 95 7.54 9.51 3.94
N ILE A 96 7.77 9.70 5.25
CA ILE A 96 7.09 10.70 6.08
C ILE A 96 7.06 12.11 5.46
N PRO A 97 8.16 12.67 4.93
CA PRO A 97 8.12 14.00 4.32
C PRO A 97 7.10 14.12 3.18
N ASN A 98 7.01 13.09 2.34
CA ASN A 98 6.02 13.05 1.26
C ASN A 98 4.60 12.78 1.77
N MET A 99 4.45 12.01 2.85
CA MET A 99 3.14 11.79 3.47
C MET A 99 2.51 13.11 3.93
N TYR A 100 3.29 14.00 4.58
CA TYR A 100 2.81 15.34 4.92
C TYR A 100 2.34 16.14 3.70
N LYS A 101 3.06 16.05 2.58
CA LYS A 101 2.70 16.71 1.33
C LYS A 101 1.40 16.15 0.76
N ILE A 102 1.33 14.84 0.63
CA ILE A 102 0.16 14.14 0.09
C ILE A 102 -1.10 14.46 0.91
N ALA A 103 -1.00 14.40 2.25
CA ALA A 103 -2.10 14.71 3.14
C ALA A 103 -2.51 16.20 3.07
N GLY A 104 -1.54 17.10 3.07
CA GLY A 104 -1.78 18.54 3.00
C GLY A 104 -2.41 19.00 1.67
N GLU A 105 -2.14 18.26 0.61
CA GLU A 105 -2.69 18.50 -0.74
C GLU A 105 -3.98 17.72 -1.02
N LEU A 106 -4.47 16.95 -0.05
CA LEU A 106 -5.70 16.15 -0.14
C LEU A 106 -5.70 15.17 -1.34
N LEU A 107 -4.56 14.52 -1.55
CA LEU A 107 -4.38 13.57 -2.63
C LEU A 107 -4.83 12.16 -2.19
N PRO A 108 -5.80 11.54 -2.89
CA PRO A 108 -6.34 10.25 -2.49
C PRO A 108 -5.37 9.12 -2.78
N CYS A 109 -4.90 8.43 -1.74
CA CYS A 109 -4.08 7.23 -1.90
C CYS A 109 -4.15 6.29 -0.71
N VAL A 110 -3.65 5.09 -0.90
CA VAL A 110 -3.48 4.09 0.17
C VAL A 110 -2.05 3.59 0.16
N PHE A 111 -1.37 3.69 1.31
CA PHE A 111 -0.08 3.05 1.57
C PHE A 111 -0.35 1.71 2.26
N ASN A 112 0.09 0.63 1.66
CA ASN A 112 -0.07 -0.70 2.22
C ASN A 112 1.16 -1.06 3.05
N VAL A 113 0.98 -1.28 4.34
CA VAL A 113 2.07 -1.47 5.30
C VAL A 113 2.00 -2.83 5.97
N SER A 114 3.03 -3.65 5.79
CA SER A 114 3.24 -4.82 6.64
C SER A 114 4.03 -4.35 7.87
N ALA A 115 3.32 -3.89 8.89
CA ALA A 115 3.89 -3.22 10.04
C ALA A 115 4.99 -4.04 10.73
N ARG A 116 6.16 -3.44 10.90
CA ARG A 116 7.38 -4.07 11.42
C ARG A 116 8.06 -3.15 12.42
N THR A 117 8.66 -3.76 13.44
CA THR A 117 9.51 -3.04 14.39
C THR A 117 10.60 -2.23 13.70
N LEU A 118 10.98 -1.12 14.31
CA LEU A 118 12.09 -0.29 13.82
C LEU A 118 13.42 -0.89 14.26
N ALA A 119 14.40 -0.92 13.36
CA ALA A 119 15.75 -1.28 13.72
C ALA A 119 16.37 -0.21 14.61
N SER A 120 16.86 -0.61 15.79
CA SER A 120 17.56 0.26 16.73
C SER A 120 18.95 -0.29 17.04
N HIS A 121 19.07 -1.33 17.88
CA HIS A 121 20.35 -1.98 18.17
C HIS A 121 20.75 -2.99 17.09
N SER A 122 19.74 -3.67 16.52
CA SER A 122 19.91 -4.65 15.47
C SER A 122 18.69 -4.69 14.56
N LEU A 123 18.83 -5.33 13.40
CA LEU A 123 17.73 -5.60 12.52
C LEU A 123 16.74 -6.57 13.20
N CYS A 124 15.47 -6.23 13.18
CA CYS A 124 14.38 -7.09 13.58
C CYS A 124 13.26 -7.01 12.55
N ILE A 125 12.69 -8.15 12.18
CA ILE A 125 11.63 -8.25 11.17
C ILE A 125 10.27 -8.65 11.75
N PHE A 126 10.16 -8.72 13.08
CA PHE A 126 8.90 -9.05 13.73
C PHE A 126 7.85 -7.96 13.57
N GLY A 127 6.58 -8.38 13.53
CA GLY A 127 5.44 -7.48 13.49
C GLY A 127 5.39 -6.58 14.73
N ASP A 128 5.22 -5.29 14.48
CA ASP A 128 5.12 -4.25 15.51
C ASP A 128 4.43 -3.02 14.90
N HIS A 129 3.95 -2.11 15.74
CA HIS A 129 3.27 -0.89 15.29
C HIS A 129 4.15 0.37 15.39
N GLN A 130 5.45 0.25 15.65
CA GLN A 130 6.35 1.38 15.82
C GLN A 130 6.42 2.27 14.56
N ASP A 131 6.47 1.64 13.38
CA ASP A 131 6.54 2.33 12.10
C ASP A 131 5.26 3.14 11.81
N VAL A 132 4.10 2.52 11.90
CA VAL A 132 2.82 3.22 11.68
C VAL A 132 2.54 4.26 12.75
N MET A 133 2.90 4.01 14.00
CA MET A 133 2.75 4.99 15.08
C MET A 133 3.66 6.21 14.90
N ALA A 134 4.83 6.05 14.26
CA ALA A 134 5.69 7.17 13.87
C ALA A 134 5.03 8.08 12.83
N CYS A 135 4.11 7.54 12.02
CA CYS A 135 3.41 8.29 10.97
C CYS A 135 2.10 8.96 11.43
N ARG A 136 1.66 8.77 12.69
CA ARG A 136 0.37 9.25 13.19
C ARG A 136 0.11 10.75 13.05
N GLN A 137 1.17 11.55 12.88
CA GLN A 137 1.10 13.01 12.76
C GLN A 137 1.04 13.51 11.32
N THR A 138 1.18 12.63 10.33
CA THR A 138 1.32 13.03 8.92
C THR A 138 0.02 13.50 8.27
N GLY A 139 -1.13 13.20 8.88
CA GLY A 139 -2.45 13.45 8.31
C GLY A 139 -3.03 12.25 7.56
N PHE A 140 -2.28 11.15 7.45
CA PHE A 140 -2.81 9.88 6.97
C PHE A 140 -3.76 9.27 8.01
N ALA A 141 -4.91 8.80 7.59
CA ALA A 141 -5.74 7.93 8.40
C ALA A 141 -5.11 6.54 8.48
N MET A 142 -5.31 5.87 9.61
CA MET A 142 -4.77 4.52 9.81
C MET A 142 -5.92 3.52 9.89
N PHE A 143 -5.77 2.41 9.18
CA PHE A 143 -6.72 1.31 9.16
C PHE A 143 -5.96 0.00 9.38
N CYS A 144 -6.39 -0.81 10.33
CA CYS A 144 -5.68 -2.02 10.73
C CYS A 144 -6.61 -3.24 10.67
N SER A 145 -6.08 -4.35 10.15
CA SER A 145 -6.77 -5.64 10.08
C SER A 145 -6.07 -6.66 10.97
N GLY A 146 -6.83 -7.48 11.67
CA GLY A 146 -6.32 -8.47 12.62
C GLY A 146 -6.28 -9.91 12.08
N SER A 147 -6.76 -10.16 10.86
CA SER A 147 -6.74 -11.47 10.22
C SER A 147 -6.69 -11.37 8.70
N VAL A 148 -6.27 -12.47 8.04
CA VAL A 148 -6.21 -12.52 6.56
C VAL A 148 -7.58 -12.29 5.92
N GLN A 149 -8.65 -12.81 6.53
CA GLN A 149 -10.01 -12.58 6.05
C GLN A 149 -10.39 -11.10 6.17
N GLU A 150 -10.06 -10.45 7.29
CA GLU A 150 -10.29 -9.01 7.45
C GLU A 150 -9.47 -8.17 6.45
N VAL A 151 -8.21 -8.55 6.18
CA VAL A 151 -7.43 -7.89 5.12
C VAL A 151 -8.18 -7.97 3.80
N MET A 152 -8.66 -9.15 3.42
CA MET A 152 -9.39 -9.34 2.16
C MET A 152 -10.69 -8.52 2.10
N ASP A 153 -11.46 -8.51 3.19
CA ASP A 153 -12.78 -7.88 3.21
C ASP A 153 -12.70 -6.36 3.38
N LEU A 154 -11.72 -5.89 4.18
CA LEU A 154 -11.69 -4.49 4.61
C LEU A 154 -10.71 -3.62 3.82
N SER A 155 -9.73 -4.19 3.09
CA SER A 155 -8.76 -3.37 2.33
C SER A 155 -9.40 -2.48 1.26
N ALA A 156 -10.60 -2.81 0.76
CA ALA A 156 -11.33 -1.94 -0.15
C ALA A 156 -11.85 -0.65 0.53
N VAL A 157 -12.07 -0.69 1.85
CA VAL A 157 -12.62 0.45 2.59
C VAL A 157 -11.73 1.69 2.52
N PRO A 158 -10.41 1.64 2.84
CA PRO A 158 -9.54 2.80 2.71
C PRO A 158 -9.45 3.32 1.27
N HIS A 159 -9.45 2.43 0.26
CA HIS A 159 -9.45 2.87 -1.13
C HIS A 159 -10.71 3.67 -1.50
N LEU A 160 -11.89 3.21 -1.08
CA LEU A 160 -13.15 3.92 -1.32
C LEU A 160 -13.24 5.20 -0.49
N ALA A 161 -12.86 5.14 0.78
CA ALA A 161 -12.89 6.28 1.69
C ALA A 161 -11.96 7.41 1.23
N THR A 162 -10.73 7.10 0.78
CA THR A 162 -9.81 8.13 0.30
C THR A 162 -10.32 8.81 -0.99
N LEU A 163 -10.98 8.08 -1.87
CA LEU A 163 -11.59 8.66 -3.08
C LEU A 163 -12.72 9.65 -2.73
N GLU A 164 -13.51 9.34 -1.72
CA GLU A 164 -14.65 10.18 -1.31
C GLU A 164 -14.20 11.37 -0.46
N THR A 165 -13.33 11.13 0.51
CA THR A 165 -12.94 12.14 1.52
C THR A 165 -11.70 12.95 1.15
N LYS A 166 -10.88 12.47 0.23
CA LYS A 166 -9.53 12.99 -0.08
C LYS A 166 -8.52 12.87 1.06
N VAL A 167 -8.87 12.14 2.12
CA VAL A 167 -7.93 11.80 3.19
C VAL A 167 -7.14 10.55 2.77
N PRO A 168 -5.81 10.61 2.72
CA PRO A 168 -4.99 9.43 2.42
C PRO A 168 -4.96 8.45 3.61
N PHE A 169 -4.75 7.17 3.35
CA PHE A 169 -4.69 6.08 4.34
C PHE A 169 -3.35 5.34 4.29
#